data_1f32b9d13ec78358e8562a031841b8dd
#
_entry.id   1f32b9d13ec78358e8562a031841b8dd
#
_cell.length_a   1.000
_cell.length_b   1.000
_cell.length_c   1.000
_cell.angle_alpha   90.00
_cell.angle_beta   90.00
_cell.angle_gamma   90.00
#
_symmetry.space_group_name_H-M   'P 1'
#
loop_
_entity.id
_entity.type
_entity.pdbx_description
1 polymer ?
#
loop_
_entity_poly.entity_id
_entity_poly.type
_entity_poly.pdbx_seq_one_letter_code
_entity_poly.pdbx_strand_id
1 'polypeptide(L)'
;PGRVSITIPAFTAIFLREVYEYQCYSGDKSLAAELFPTLRAIAEGFLARIDETGLLPLYTGPEHWNFYEWRDGLEGNERYADDEKLYEAPLCAFVADALECFAALCETAEPKSVARFADAASKLKQATHEAFFDREHGAYHTRLTDAAPRHDLTQALMLYTDSVPTEYTSLVEKKLTS
;
A
#
# COMPACT_ATOMS: atom_id res chain seq x y z
N PRO A 1 -6.69 18.98 27.10
CA PRO A 1 -5.86 18.73 25.95
C PRO A 1 -6.28 17.39 25.34
N GLY A 2 -6.89 17.44 24.14
CA GLY A 2 -7.32 16.23 23.43
C GLY A 2 -6.09 15.37 23.09
N ARG A 3 -6.22 14.04 23.24
CA ARG A 3 -5.20 13.11 22.69
C ARG A 3 -5.22 13.28 21.17
N VAL A 4 -4.11 13.70 20.60
CA VAL A 4 -3.90 13.59 19.14
C VAL A 4 -3.78 12.09 18.87
N SER A 5 -4.74 11.54 18.14
CA SER A 5 -4.64 10.16 17.65
C SER A 5 -3.76 10.20 16.42
N ILE A 6 -2.63 9.51 16.45
CA ILE A 6 -1.76 9.38 15.29
C ILE A 6 -2.22 8.15 14.50
N THR A 7 -2.44 8.34 13.20
CA THR A 7 -2.77 7.27 12.26
C THR A 7 -1.53 6.94 11.42
N ILE A 8 -1.20 5.65 11.33
CA ILE A 8 -0.17 5.14 10.43
C ILE A 8 -0.88 4.52 9.21
N PRO A 9 -0.85 5.18 8.04
CA PRO A 9 -1.63 4.73 6.87
C PRO A 9 -1.27 3.32 6.41
N ALA A 10 0.01 2.95 6.46
CA ALA A 10 0.46 1.59 6.14
C ALA A 10 -0.20 0.55 7.07
N PHE A 11 -0.31 0.81 8.38
CA PHE A 11 -0.94 -0.11 9.32
C PHE A 11 -2.46 -0.19 9.11
N THR A 12 -3.08 0.89 8.64
CA THR A 12 -4.48 0.87 8.24
C THR A 12 -4.71 -0.06 7.03
N ALA A 13 -3.78 -0.08 6.07
CA ALA A 13 -3.82 -1.00 4.94
C ALA A 13 -3.56 -2.45 5.41
N ILE A 14 -2.55 -2.67 6.27
CA ILE A 14 -2.25 -3.98 6.86
C ILE A 14 -3.46 -4.55 7.63
N PHE A 15 -4.17 -3.72 8.41
CA PHE A 15 -5.36 -4.16 9.14
C PHE A 15 -6.43 -4.77 8.21
N LEU A 16 -6.63 -4.18 7.04
CA LEU A 16 -7.58 -4.70 6.06
C LEU A 16 -7.15 -6.09 5.55
N ARG A 17 -5.86 -6.26 5.27
CA ARG A 17 -5.27 -7.55 4.90
C ARG A 17 -5.40 -8.57 6.03
N GLU A 18 -5.11 -8.20 7.28
CA GLU A 18 -5.20 -9.11 8.43
C GLU A 18 -6.62 -9.68 8.60
N VAL A 19 -7.66 -8.85 8.40
CA VAL A 19 -9.04 -9.35 8.45
C VAL A 19 -9.34 -10.33 7.32
N TYR A 20 -8.84 -10.06 6.12
CA TYR A 20 -8.96 -11.00 5.00
C TYR A 20 -8.21 -12.31 5.27
N GLU A 21 -6.97 -12.24 5.75
CA GLU A 21 -6.17 -13.43 6.09
C GLU A 21 -6.80 -14.24 7.23
N TYR A 22 -7.33 -13.59 8.27
CA TYR A 22 -8.06 -14.25 9.33
C TYR A 22 -9.22 -15.09 8.75
N GLN A 23 -10.00 -14.53 7.85
CA GLN A 23 -11.08 -15.28 7.19
C GLN A 23 -10.54 -16.47 6.37
N CYS A 24 -9.42 -16.29 5.66
CA CYS A 24 -8.81 -17.35 4.86
C CYS A 24 -8.30 -18.51 5.72
N TYR A 25 -7.62 -18.22 6.84
CA TYR A 25 -7.02 -19.23 7.69
C TYR A 25 -8.01 -19.89 8.64
N SER A 26 -8.97 -19.13 9.19
CA SER A 26 -9.96 -19.68 10.14
C SER A 26 -11.18 -20.28 9.47
N GLY A 27 -11.51 -19.85 8.25
CA GLY A 27 -12.81 -20.11 7.62
C GLY A 27 -13.97 -19.34 8.22
N ASP A 28 -13.74 -18.54 9.27
CA ASP A 28 -14.76 -17.75 9.96
C ASP A 28 -14.96 -16.40 9.25
N LYS A 29 -16.16 -16.20 8.73
CA LYS A 29 -16.56 -14.96 8.04
C LYS A 29 -17.22 -13.93 8.96
N SER A 30 -17.44 -14.28 10.23
CA SER A 30 -18.21 -13.41 11.15
C SER A 30 -17.49 -12.09 11.45
N LEU A 31 -16.18 -12.13 11.67
CA LEU A 31 -15.37 -10.94 11.92
C LEU A 31 -15.37 -9.99 10.71
N ALA A 32 -15.18 -10.53 9.51
CA ALA A 32 -15.22 -9.73 8.30
C ALA A 32 -16.60 -9.10 8.07
N ALA A 33 -17.67 -9.84 8.35
CA ALA A 33 -19.04 -9.34 8.25
C ALA A 33 -19.33 -8.21 9.26
N GLU A 34 -18.89 -8.37 10.51
CA GLU A 34 -19.03 -7.35 11.55
C GLU A 34 -18.26 -6.07 11.21
N LEU A 35 -17.04 -6.21 10.73
CA LEU A 35 -16.16 -5.08 10.40
C LEU A 35 -16.40 -4.50 9.01
N PHE A 36 -17.22 -5.13 8.17
CA PHE A 36 -17.36 -4.76 6.75
C PHE A 36 -17.63 -3.26 6.51
N PRO A 37 -18.50 -2.57 7.29
CA PRO A 37 -18.69 -1.13 7.10
C PRO A 37 -17.40 -0.31 7.33
N THR A 38 -16.59 -0.71 8.32
CA THR A 38 -15.31 -0.06 8.63
C THR A 38 -14.27 -0.33 7.54
N LEU A 39 -14.13 -1.60 7.12
CA LEU A 39 -13.21 -2.00 6.05
C LEU A 39 -13.55 -1.29 4.74
N ARG A 40 -14.85 -1.16 4.45
CA ARG A 40 -15.33 -0.41 3.30
C ARG A 40 -14.94 1.08 3.38
N ALA A 41 -15.13 1.71 4.52
CA ALA A 41 -14.77 3.12 4.70
C ALA A 41 -13.26 3.34 4.50
N ILE A 42 -12.42 2.42 4.97
CA ILE A 42 -10.97 2.42 4.76
C ILE A 42 -10.65 2.29 3.27
N ALA A 43 -11.20 1.29 2.60
CA ALA A 43 -10.95 1.04 1.17
C ALA A 43 -11.41 2.20 0.28
N GLU A 44 -12.58 2.78 0.56
CA GLU A 44 -13.09 3.98 -0.13
C GLU A 44 -12.20 5.20 0.13
N GLY A 45 -11.68 5.35 1.36
CA GLY A 45 -10.75 6.42 1.72
C GLY A 45 -9.44 6.34 0.94
N PHE A 46 -8.87 5.14 0.79
CA PHE A 46 -7.70 4.91 -0.05
C PHE A 46 -7.99 5.20 -1.52
N LEU A 47 -9.11 4.65 -2.03
CA LEU A 47 -9.49 4.84 -3.42
C LEU A 47 -9.70 6.32 -3.79
N ALA A 48 -10.34 7.10 -2.90
CA ALA A 48 -10.58 8.52 -3.11
C ALA A 48 -9.28 9.35 -3.06
N ARG A 49 -8.20 8.81 -2.51
CA ARG A 49 -6.92 9.50 -2.39
C ARG A 49 -5.97 9.23 -3.57
N ILE A 50 -6.20 8.17 -4.35
CA ILE A 50 -5.44 7.95 -5.59
C ILE A 50 -5.73 9.10 -6.54
N ASP A 51 -4.68 9.79 -6.97
CA ASP A 51 -4.83 10.99 -7.79
C ASP A 51 -4.67 10.73 -9.30
N GLU A 52 -4.57 11.81 -10.06
CA GLU A 52 -4.44 11.78 -11.53
C GLU A 52 -3.20 11.07 -12.06
N THR A 53 -2.17 10.88 -11.21
CA THR A 53 -0.98 10.10 -11.56
C THR A 53 -1.20 8.60 -11.46
N GLY A 54 -2.32 8.18 -10.86
CA GLY A 54 -2.61 6.80 -10.53
C GLY A 54 -1.88 6.31 -9.26
N LEU A 55 -1.16 7.19 -8.57
CA LEU A 55 -0.47 6.90 -7.32
C LEU A 55 -1.23 7.46 -6.11
N LEU A 56 -0.85 7.00 -4.92
CA LEU A 56 -1.41 7.49 -3.66
C LEU A 56 -0.39 8.42 -2.99
N PRO A 57 -0.70 9.74 -2.87
CA PRO A 57 0.19 10.68 -2.19
C PRO A 57 0.34 10.33 -0.71
N LEU A 58 1.51 10.63 -0.15
CA LEU A 58 1.75 10.54 1.30
C LEU A 58 0.72 11.34 2.08
N TYR A 59 0.47 10.91 3.29
CA TYR A 59 -0.38 11.61 4.23
C TYR A 59 0.41 12.73 4.89
N THR A 60 -0.14 13.92 4.90
CA THR A 60 0.40 15.12 5.56
C THR A 60 -0.40 15.45 6.81
N GLY A 61 0.13 16.34 7.65
CA GLY A 61 -0.54 16.76 8.89
C GLY A 61 -0.05 16.01 10.14
N PRO A 62 -0.23 16.63 11.30
CA PRO A 62 0.32 16.11 12.57
C PRO A 62 -0.36 14.84 13.07
N GLU A 63 -1.51 14.48 12.50
CA GLU A 63 -2.28 13.28 12.84
C GLU A 63 -1.83 12.05 12.02
N HIS A 64 -0.90 12.20 11.08
CA HIS A 64 -0.44 11.12 10.23
C HIS A 64 1.06 10.87 10.40
N TRP A 65 1.43 9.60 10.36
CA TRP A 65 2.82 9.15 10.41
C TRP A 65 3.05 8.10 9.33
N ASN A 66 3.81 8.45 8.29
CA ASN A 66 4.13 7.55 7.17
C ASN A 66 5.28 6.60 7.57
N PHE A 67 5.06 5.76 8.54
CA PHE A 67 6.03 4.83 9.10
C PHE A 67 5.91 3.45 8.44
N TYR A 68 7.06 2.85 8.16
CA TYR A 68 7.18 1.47 7.66
C TYR A 68 8.13 0.64 8.51
N GLU A 69 9.30 1.18 8.86
CA GLU A 69 10.37 0.49 9.59
C GLU A 69 11.25 1.51 10.34
N TRP A 70 11.89 1.06 11.43
CA TRP A 70 12.88 1.83 12.18
C TRP A 70 14.25 1.85 11.46
N ARG A 71 14.29 2.48 10.30
CA ARG A 71 15.47 2.65 9.46
C ARG A 71 15.39 4.00 8.76
N ASP A 72 16.56 4.64 8.60
CA ASP A 72 16.65 5.93 7.90
C ASP A 72 15.91 5.90 6.56
N GLY A 73 15.00 6.85 6.37
CA GLY A 73 14.19 6.98 5.18
C GLY A 73 12.93 6.10 5.12
N LEU A 74 12.66 5.27 6.15
CA LEU A 74 11.45 4.44 6.27
C LEU A 74 10.67 4.71 7.55
N GLU A 75 11.20 5.52 8.45
CA GLU A 75 10.64 5.84 9.76
C GLU A 75 9.63 7.00 9.75
N GLY A 76 9.44 7.65 8.60
CA GLY A 76 8.45 8.72 8.45
C GLY A 76 8.72 9.96 9.30
N ASN A 77 9.98 10.18 9.71
CA ASN A 77 10.37 11.35 10.51
C ASN A 77 10.56 12.62 9.67
N GLU A 78 10.62 12.46 8.36
CA GLU A 78 10.73 13.58 7.45
C GLU A 78 9.40 14.34 7.41
N ARG A 79 9.45 15.62 7.67
CA ARG A 79 8.30 16.51 7.55
C ARG A 79 8.34 17.16 6.18
N TYR A 80 7.30 16.91 5.42
CA TYR A 80 7.09 17.53 4.12
C TYR A 80 6.22 18.76 4.27
N ALA A 81 6.39 19.72 3.36
CA ALA A 81 5.48 20.86 3.28
C ALA A 81 4.06 20.36 2.94
N ASP A 82 3.03 20.96 3.55
CA ASP A 82 1.64 20.52 3.41
C ASP A 82 1.12 20.58 1.96
N ASP A 83 1.78 21.34 1.09
CA ASP A 83 1.49 21.51 -0.32
C ASP A 83 2.33 20.64 -1.25
N GLU A 84 3.28 19.86 -0.73
CA GLU A 84 4.15 19.00 -1.50
C GLU A 84 3.51 17.62 -1.67
N LYS A 85 3.19 17.25 -2.92
CA LYS A 85 2.75 15.90 -3.24
C LYS A 85 3.95 14.97 -3.39
N LEU A 86 4.14 14.10 -2.42
CA LEU A 86 5.18 13.08 -2.42
C LEU A 86 4.57 11.69 -2.50
N TYR A 87 5.31 10.76 -3.09
CA TYR A 87 4.87 9.39 -3.29
C TYR A 87 5.96 8.42 -2.85
N GLU A 88 5.53 7.34 -2.22
CA GLU A 88 6.41 6.25 -1.79
C GLU A 88 5.88 4.90 -2.26
N ALA A 89 6.76 4.07 -2.83
CA ALA A 89 6.41 2.75 -3.30
C ALA A 89 5.85 1.84 -2.19
N PRO A 90 6.37 1.82 -0.94
CA PRO A 90 5.82 1.03 0.14
C PRO A 90 4.34 1.34 0.43
N LEU A 91 3.96 2.61 0.49
CA LEU A 91 2.56 2.98 0.76
C LEU A 91 1.64 2.54 -0.37
N CYS A 92 2.05 2.78 -1.62
CA CYS A 92 1.29 2.36 -2.79
C CYS A 92 1.11 0.84 -2.83
N ALA A 93 2.17 0.06 -2.51
CA ALA A 93 2.12 -1.40 -2.45
C ALA A 93 1.15 -1.90 -1.38
N PHE A 94 1.24 -1.39 -0.14
CA PHE A 94 0.31 -1.75 0.94
C PHE A 94 -1.15 -1.43 0.59
N VAL A 95 -1.39 -0.26 -0.01
CA VAL A 95 -2.75 0.13 -0.37
C VAL A 95 -3.30 -0.69 -1.54
N ALA A 96 -2.48 -1.00 -2.54
CA ALA A 96 -2.89 -1.87 -3.64
C ALA A 96 -3.30 -3.26 -3.13
N ASP A 97 -2.49 -3.85 -2.26
CA ASP A 97 -2.77 -5.12 -1.61
C ASP A 97 -4.05 -5.07 -0.73
N ALA A 98 -4.22 -3.99 0.05
CA ALA A 98 -5.43 -3.79 0.85
C ALA A 98 -6.70 -3.70 -0.01
N LEU A 99 -6.64 -3.01 -1.16
CA LEU A 99 -7.77 -2.91 -2.09
C LEU A 99 -8.10 -4.27 -2.72
N GLU A 100 -7.09 -5.08 -3.03
CA GLU A 100 -7.26 -6.44 -3.55
C GLU A 100 -7.89 -7.37 -2.50
N CYS A 101 -7.38 -7.35 -1.26
CA CYS A 101 -7.98 -8.08 -0.14
C CYS A 101 -9.44 -7.65 0.10
N PHE A 102 -9.72 -6.34 0.04
CA PHE A 102 -11.09 -5.86 0.18
C PHE A 102 -11.99 -6.31 -0.98
N ALA A 103 -11.49 -6.34 -2.22
CA ALA A 103 -12.23 -6.90 -3.34
C ALA A 103 -12.64 -8.36 -3.09
N ALA A 104 -11.73 -9.18 -2.55
CA ALA A 104 -12.02 -10.57 -2.17
C ALA A 104 -13.07 -10.66 -1.04
N LEU A 105 -13.03 -9.78 -0.03
CA LEU A 105 -14.07 -9.71 0.99
C LEU A 105 -15.45 -9.31 0.42
N CYS A 106 -15.45 -8.48 -0.62
CA CYS A 106 -16.69 -8.10 -1.33
C CYS A 106 -17.36 -9.27 -2.03
N GLU A 107 -16.67 -10.34 -2.41
CA GLU A 107 -17.29 -11.50 -3.09
C GLU A 107 -18.50 -12.05 -2.34
N THR A 108 -18.41 -12.04 -1.00
CA THR A 108 -19.52 -12.51 -0.14
C THR A 108 -20.45 -11.38 0.27
N ALA A 109 -19.91 -10.22 0.65
CA ALA A 109 -20.67 -9.15 1.29
C ALA A 109 -21.31 -8.17 0.29
N GLU A 110 -20.64 -7.88 -0.83
CA GLU A 110 -21.09 -6.90 -1.84
C GLU A 110 -20.53 -7.21 -3.24
N PRO A 111 -20.97 -8.29 -3.92
CA PRO A 111 -20.38 -8.79 -5.17
C PRO A 111 -20.26 -7.76 -6.30
N LYS A 112 -21.16 -6.78 -6.34
CA LYS A 112 -21.14 -5.70 -7.34
C LYS A 112 -19.94 -4.77 -7.23
N SER A 113 -19.26 -4.74 -6.08
CA SER A 113 -18.12 -3.88 -5.81
C SER A 113 -16.76 -4.55 -6.10
N VAL A 114 -16.74 -5.87 -6.31
CA VAL A 114 -15.50 -6.65 -6.55
C VAL A 114 -14.65 -6.05 -7.66
N ALA A 115 -15.23 -5.91 -8.86
CA ALA A 115 -14.49 -5.42 -10.02
C ALA A 115 -13.90 -4.02 -9.79
N ARG A 116 -14.64 -3.13 -9.13
CA ARG A 116 -14.20 -1.76 -8.88
C ARG A 116 -12.92 -1.71 -8.04
N PHE A 117 -12.86 -2.49 -6.96
CA PHE A 117 -11.69 -2.49 -6.07
C PHE A 117 -10.52 -3.30 -6.65
N ALA A 118 -10.81 -4.42 -7.32
CA ALA A 118 -9.79 -5.20 -8.02
C ALA A 118 -9.13 -4.39 -9.16
N ASP A 119 -9.93 -3.68 -9.97
CA ASP A 119 -9.40 -2.81 -11.02
C ASP A 119 -8.56 -1.65 -10.45
N ALA A 120 -8.98 -1.07 -9.32
CA ALA A 120 -8.23 -0.02 -8.67
C ALA A 120 -6.89 -0.53 -8.12
N ALA A 121 -6.88 -1.70 -7.49
CA ALA A 121 -5.65 -2.36 -7.02
C ALA A 121 -4.68 -2.61 -8.19
N SER A 122 -5.16 -3.21 -9.28
CA SER A 122 -4.36 -3.50 -10.47
C SER A 122 -3.76 -2.23 -11.09
N LYS A 123 -4.56 -1.17 -11.22
CA LYS A 123 -4.08 0.12 -11.75
C LYS A 123 -3.02 0.76 -10.85
N LEU A 124 -3.22 0.71 -9.53
CA LEU A 124 -2.23 1.23 -8.58
C LEU A 124 -0.93 0.44 -8.62
N LYS A 125 -0.98 -0.91 -8.71
CA LYS A 125 0.20 -1.76 -8.91
C LYS A 125 0.95 -1.38 -10.18
N GLN A 126 0.24 -1.21 -11.29
CA GLN A 126 0.83 -0.81 -12.57
C GLN A 126 1.48 0.57 -12.47
N ALA A 127 0.77 1.58 -11.98
CA ALA A 127 1.30 2.94 -11.83
C ALA A 127 2.53 2.97 -10.91
N THR A 128 2.50 2.19 -9.81
CA THR A 128 3.63 2.05 -8.91
C THR A 128 4.84 1.42 -9.62
N HIS A 129 4.63 0.35 -10.40
CA HIS A 129 5.71 -0.24 -11.18
C HIS A 129 6.30 0.77 -12.19
N GLU A 130 5.46 1.44 -12.96
CA GLU A 130 5.89 2.39 -13.98
C GLU A 130 6.67 3.58 -13.40
N ALA A 131 6.27 4.06 -12.22
CA ALA A 131 6.87 5.22 -11.58
C ALA A 131 8.16 4.91 -10.82
N PHE A 132 8.24 3.75 -10.13
CA PHE A 132 9.31 3.48 -9.17
C PHE A 132 10.34 2.46 -9.64
N PHE A 133 10.07 1.70 -10.71
CA PHE A 133 10.98 0.65 -11.16
C PHE A 133 12.15 1.22 -11.97
N ASP A 134 13.35 1.09 -11.42
CA ASP A 134 14.59 1.44 -12.09
C ASP A 134 15.08 0.25 -12.91
N ARG A 135 14.93 0.34 -14.23
CA ARG A 135 15.31 -0.73 -15.17
C ARG A 135 16.81 -0.96 -15.22
N GLU A 136 17.62 0.08 -15.01
CA GLU A 136 19.09 -0.02 -15.06
C GLU A 136 19.61 -0.84 -13.87
N HIS A 137 19.01 -0.64 -12.70
CA HIS A 137 19.41 -1.33 -11.47
C HIS A 137 18.56 -2.56 -11.16
N GLY A 138 17.43 -2.74 -11.84
CA GLY A 138 16.51 -3.85 -11.61
C GLY A 138 15.89 -3.85 -10.21
N ALA A 139 15.56 -2.68 -9.71
CA ALA A 139 15.07 -2.46 -8.35
C ALA A 139 14.11 -1.28 -8.29
N TYR A 140 13.29 -1.22 -7.24
CA TYR A 140 12.38 -0.10 -7.01
C TYR A 140 13.04 0.98 -6.16
N HIS A 141 12.88 2.23 -6.55
CA HIS A 141 13.10 3.36 -5.66
C HIS A 141 12.05 3.37 -4.55
N THR A 142 12.45 3.77 -3.34
CA THR A 142 11.50 3.93 -2.24
C THR A 142 10.65 5.18 -2.42
N ARG A 143 11.24 6.25 -3.00
CA ARG A 143 10.60 7.56 -3.23
C ARG A 143 10.85 8.05 -4.64
N LEU A 144 10.02 8.97 -5.14
CA LEU A 144 10.24 9.66 -6.42
C LEU A 144 11.10 10.91 -6.19
N THR A 145 12.40 10.73 -5.98
CA THR A 145 13.40 11.81 -5.91
C THR A 145 14.68 11.38 -6.63
N ASP A 146 15.48 12.34 -7.12
CA ASP A 146 16.70 12.05 -7.90
C ASP A 146 17.76 11.20 -7.16
N ALA A 147 17.75 11.26 -5.82
CA ALA A 147 18.66 10.50 -4.96
C ALA A 147 17.93 9.43 -4.13
N ALA A 148 16.79 8.92 -4.62
CA ALA A 148 15.95 8.02 -3.86
C ALA A 148 16.67 6.71 -3.52
N PRO A 149 16.68 6.32 -2.23
CA PRO A 149 17.25 5.05 -1.82
C PRO A 149 16.41 3.87 -2.36
N ARG A 150 17.07 2.71 -2.52
CA ARG A 150 16.44 1.45 -2.91
C ARG A 150 16.53 0.49 -1.72
N HIS A 151 15.67 0.70 -0.73
CA HIS A 151 15.68 -0.13 0.48
C HIS A 151 15.23 -1.57 0.17
N ASP A 152 15.83 -2.53 0.85
CA ASP A 152 15.46 -3.95 0.75
C ASP A 152 14.00 -4.17 1.13
N LEU A 153 13.50 -3.44 2.15
CA LEU A 153 12.08 -3.50 2.52
C LEU A 153 11.16 -3.13 1.36
N THR A 154 11.52 -2.10 0.57
CA THR A 154 10.72 -1.74 -0.62
C THR A 154 10.66 -2.90 -1.61
N GLN A 155 11.82 -3.54 -1.92
CA GLN A 155 11.86 -4.68 -2.81
C GLN A 155 11.02 -5.84 -2.27
N ALA A 156 11.17 -6.17 -0.99
CA ALA A 156 10.42 -7.24 -0.34
C ALA A 156 8.92 -6.97 -0.36
N LEU A 157 8.48 -5.75 -0.09
CA LEU A 157 7.06 -5.38 -0.12
C LEU A 157 6.48 -5.46 -1.53
N MET A 158 7.21 -4.97 -2.54
CA MET A 158 6.75 -5.06 -3.93
C MET A 158 6.54 -6.52 -4.37
N LEU A 159 7.44 -7.43 -3.95
CA LEU A 159 7.29 -8.88 -4.18
C LEU A 159 6.13 -9.46 -3.37
N TYR A 160 6.07 -9.15 -2.07
CA TYR A 160 5.07 -9.69 -1.14
C TYR A 160 3.63 -9.33 -1.51
N THR A 161 3.43 -8.11 -2.03
CA THR A 161 2.11 -7.63 -2.45
C THR A 161 1.77 -7.96 -3.90
N ASP A 162 2.57 -8.81 -4.55
CA ASP A 162 2.41 -9.16 -5.96
C ASP A 162 2.31 -7.92 -6.88
N SER A 163 3.13 -6.91 -6.57
CA SER A 163 3.18 -5.64 -7.31
C SER A 163 4.31 -5.59 -8.35
N VAL A 164 5.11 -6.68 -8.44
CA VAL A 164 6.17 -6.84 -9.43
C VAL A 164 5.64 -7.62 -10.62
N PRO A 165 5.66 -7.06 -11.86
CA PRO A 165 5.32 -7.86 -13.04
C PRO A 165 6.20 -9.10 -13.16
N THR A 166 5.60 -10.21 -13.58
CA THR A 166 6.23 -11.56 -13.57
C THR A 166 7.60 -11.59 -14.26
N GLU A 167 7.79 -10.84 -15.34
CA GLU A 167 9.04 -10.76 -16.08
C GLU A 167 10.19 -10.12 -15.28
N TYR A 168 9.90 -9.35 -14.22
CA TYR A 168 10.89 -8.69 -13.37
C TYR A 168 11.08 -9.36 -12.00
N THR A 169 10.25 -10.33 -11.62
CA THR A 169 10.28 -10.97 -10.30
C THR A 169 11.66 -11.50 -9.95
N SER A 170 12.26 -12.32 -10.82
CA SER A 170 13.60 -12.88 -10.56
C SER A 170 14.72 -11.81 -10.51
N LEU A 171 14.51 -10.67 -11.14
CA LEU A 171 15.48 -9.57 -11.08
C LEU A 171 15.43 -8.88 -9.72
N VAL A 172 14.22 -8.61 -9.22
CA VAL A 172 14.02 -7.99 -7.90
C VAL A 172 14.42 -8.93 -6.76
N GLU A 173 14.10 -10.23 -6.85
CA GLU A 173 14.53 -11.25 -5.86
C GLU A 173 16.04 -11.28 -5.65
N LYS A 174 16.82 -11.18 -6.73
CA LYS A 174 18.29 -11.15 -6.65
C LYS A 174 18.82 -9.97 -5.82
N LYS A 175 18.07 -8.87 -5.73
CA LYS A 175 18.47 -7.70 -4.93
C LYS A 175 18.34 -7.91 -3.44
N LEU A 176 17.47 -8.83 -3.00
CA LEU A 176 17.33 -9.20 -1.59
C LEU A 176 18.40 -10.19 -1.12
N THR A 177 19.11 -10.84 -2.05
CA THR A 177 20.10 -11.89 -1.75
C THR A 177 21.55 -11.48 -2.07
N SER A 178 21.76 -10.27 -2.54
CA SER A 178 23.07 -9.69 -2.89
C SER A 178 23.54 -8.71 -1.83
#